data_e9181dfbe4085630e81330728ff84e96
#
_entry.id   e9181dfbe4085630e81330728ff84e96
#
_cell.length_a   1.000
_cell.length_b   1.000
_cell.length_c   1.000
_cell.angle_alpha   90.00
_cell.angle_beta   90.00
_cell.angle_gamma   90.00
#
_symmetry.space_group_name_H-M   'P 1'
#
loop_
_entity.id
_entity.type
_entity.pdbx_description
1 polymer ?
#
loop_
_entity_poly.entity_id
_entity_poly.type
_entity_poly.pdbx_seq_one_letter_code
_entity_poly.pdbx_strand_id
1 'polypeptide(L)'
;MLMKRATLTNQVGLHARPATFFIQRANEFKSSIWVERDDRKVNAKSLLGVLSLGVVKGGEITLIADGDDEEEAIAALVHLVETNFGESES
;
A
#
# COMPACT_ATOMS: atom_id res chain seq x y z
N MET A 1 3.65 5.28 15.94
CA MET A 1 2.81 4.54 15.00
C MET A 1 1.79 5.45 14.36
N LEU A 2 1.63 5.33 13.06
CA LEU A 2 0.70 6.15 12.29
C LEU A 2 -0.15 5.25 11.43
N MET A 3 -1.46 5.53 11.32
CA MET A 3 -2.39 4.74 10.54
C MET A 3 -3.20 5.66 9.64
N LYS A 4 -3.45 5.22 8.41
CA LYS A 4 -4.29 5.98 7.50
C LYS A 4 -4.98 5.06 6.51
N ARG A 5 -6.25 5.33 6.21
CA ARG A 5 -6.99 4.60 5.19
C ARG A 5 -6.71 5.16 3.82
N ALA A 6 -6.76 4.30 2.84
CA ALA A 6 -6.65 4.68 1.43
C ALA A 6 -7.58 3.80 0.62
N THR A 7 -8.10 4.36 -0.48
CA THR A 7 -8.99 3.63 -1.38
C THR A 7 -8.28 3.39 -2.69
N LEU A 8 -8.34 2.16 -3.18
CA LEU A 8 -7.75 1.81 -4.46
C LEU A 8 -8.59 2.37 -5.59
N THR A 9 -7.98 3.16 -6.46
CA THR A 9 -8.66 3.78 -7.59
C THR A 9 -8.28 3.16 -8.92
N ASN A 10 -7.22 2.36 -8.96
CA ASN A 10 -6.78 1.74 -10.22
C ASN A 10 -7.74 0.64 -10.64
N GLN A 11 -7.78 0.39 -11.95
CA GLN A 11 -8.74 -0.53 -12.57
C GLN A 11 -8.58 -1.96 -12.10
N VAL A 12 -7.39 -2.36 -11.81
CA VAL A 12 -7.06 -3.77 -11.59
C VAL A 12 -6.81 -4.16 -10.13
N GLY A 13 -6.79 -3.20 -9.22
CA GLY A 13 -6.55 -3.49 -7.81
C GLY A 13 -5.08 -3.82 -7.52
N LEU A 14 -4.84 -4.55 -6.44
CA LEU A 14 -3.48 -4.92 -6.04
C LEU A 14 -3.09 -6.27 -6.61
N HIS A 15 -2.74 -6.28 -7.91
CA HIS A 15 -2.16 -7.43 -8.55
C HIS A 15 -0.65 -7.25 -8.71
N ALA A 16 0.04 -8.14 -9.44
CA ALA A 16 1.50 -8.22 -9.49
C ALA A 16 2.19 -6.90 -9.81
N ARG A 17 1.74 -6.16 -10.82
CA ARG A 17 2.42 -4.94 -11.22
C ARG A 17 2.23 -3.78 -10.24
N PRO A 18 0.99 -3.41 -9.88
CA PRO A 18 0.80 -2.37 -8.85
C PRO A 18 1.38 -2.77 -7.51
N ALA A 19 1.30 -4.05 -7.15
CA ALA A 19 1.87 -4.52 -5.89
C ALA A 19 3.40 -4.37 -5.89
N THR A 20 4.04 -4.61 -7.03
CA THR A 20 5.49 -4.42 -7.14
C THR A 20 5.89 -2.97 -6.90
N PHE A 21 5.18 -2.01 -7.51
CA PHE A 21 5.42 -0.60 -7.26
C PHE A 21 5.21 -0.26 -5.79
N PHE A 22 4.16 -0.80 -5.20
CA PHE A 22 3.84 -0.54 -3.80
C PHE A 22 4.96 -1.03 -2.87
N ILE A 23 5.40 -2.28 -3.04
CA ILE A 23 6.43 -2.82 -2.15
C ILE A 23 7.79 -2.16 -2.38
N GLN A 24 8.10 -1.77 -3.61
CA GLN A 24 9.33 -1.04 -3.87
C GLN A 24 9.34 0.29 -3.13
N ARG A 25 8.20 0.99 -3.16
CA ARG A 25 8.11 2.26 -2.44
C ARG A 25 8.19 2.05 -0.94
N ALA A 26 7.50 1.03 -0.43
CA ALA A 26 7.52 0.74 1.00
C ALA A 26 8.93 0.40 1.50
N ASN A 27 9.72 -0.26 0.65
CA ASN A 27 11.09 -0.63 1.02
C ASN A 27 12.05 0.56 1.05
N GLU A 28 11.65 1.74 0.56
CA GLU A 28 12.48 2.93 0.65
C GLU A 28 12.49 3.52 2.06
N PHE A 29 11.60 3.08 2.92
CA PHE A 29 11.48 3.63 4.26
C PHE A 29 11.96 2.62 5.29
N LYS A 30 12.49 3.15 6.40
CA LYS A 30 13.02 2.31 7.48
C LYS A 30 11.93 1.80 8.41
N SER A 31 10.82 2.52 8.49
CA SER A 31 9.71 2.13 9.35
C SER A 31 9.19 0.75 8.99
N SER A 32 8.67 0.06 9.98
CA SER A 32 7.88 -1.14 9.72
C SER A 32 6.55 -0.68 9.15
N ILE A 33 6.09 -1.34 8.08
CA ILE A 33 4.88 -0.92 7.40
C ILE A 33 3.99 -2.13 7.16
N TRP A 34 2.70 -1.96 7.44
CA TRP A 34 1.70 -3.02 7.24
C TRP A 34 0.55 -2.48 6.42
N VAL A 35 -0.10 -3.40 5.70
CA VAL A 35 -1.35 -3.12 5.00
C VAL A 35 -2.41 -4.01 5.63
N GLU A 36 -3.53 -3.42 6.00
CA GLU A 36 -4.62 -4.15 6.61
C GLU A 36 -5.87 -4.03 5.75
N ARG A 37 -6.56 -5.13 5.58
CA ARG A 37 -7.86 -5.17 4.96
C ARG A 37 -8.72 -6.15 5.74
N ASP A 38 -9.87 -5.69 6.22
CA ASP A 38 -10.76 -6.49 7.07
C ASP A 38 -9.96 -6.99 8.28
N ASP A 39 -9.87 -8.28 8.49
CA ASP A 39 -9.14 -8.84 9.63
C ASP A 39 -7.73 -9.27 9.30
N ARG A 40 -7.25 -8.97 8.08
CA ARG A 40 -5.92 -9.42 7.65
C ARG A 40 -4.95 -8.27 7.64
N LYS A 41 -3.82 -8.49 8.26
CA LYS A 41 -2.73 -7.51 8.30
C LYS A 41 -1.47 -8.17 7.78
N VAL A 42 -0.86 -7.59 6.76
CA VAL A 42 0.31 -8.17 6.11
C VAL A 42 1.44 -7.14 6.06
N ASN A 43 2.66 -7.64 5.90
CA ASN A 43 3.83 -6.79 5.75
C ASN A 43 3.81 -6.11 4.39
N ALA A 44 3.82 -4.78 4.39
CA ALA A 44 3.76 -4.00 3.14
C ALA A 44 5.01 -4.16 2.27
N LYS A 45 6.08 -4.72 2.83
CA LYS A 45 7.33 -4.94 2.10
C LYS A 45 7.42 -6.34 1.51
N SER A 46 6.37 -7.14 1.66
CA SER A 46 6.30 -8.50 1.16
C SER A 46 5.34 -8.59 -0.01
N LEU A 47 5.83 -8.97 -1.19
CA LEU A 47 4.99 -9.11 -2.37
C LEU A 47 3.90 -10.15 -2.15
N LEU A 48 4.26 -11.31 -1.60
CA LEU A 48 3.28 -12.36 -1.35
C LEU A 48 2.23 -11.91 -0.35
N GLY A 49 2.65 -11.18 0.69
CA GLY A 49 1.72 -10.65 1.67
C GLY A 49 0.72 -9.70 1.05
N VAL A 50 1.21 -8.74 0.27
CA VAL A 50 0.35 -7.74 -0.36
C VAL A 50 -0.61 -8.39 -1.35
N LEU A 51 -0.11 -9.30 -2.18
CA LEU A 51 -0.95 -10.00 -3.15
C LEU A 51 -2.03 -10.84 -2.46
N SER A 52 -1.73 -11.40 -1.30
CA SER A 52 -2.67 -12.26 -0.58
C SER A 52 -3.92 -11.52 -0.10
N LEU A 53 -3.88 -10.20 -0.06
CA LEU A 53 -5.05 -9.43 0.37
C LEU A 53 -6.16 -9.41 -0.67
N GLY A 54 -5.84 -9.56 -1.94
CA GLY A 54 -6.84 -9.62 -3.01
C GLY A 54 -7.68 -8.37 -3.16
N VAL A 55 -7.10 -7.19 -2.88
CA VAL A 55 -7.86 -5.93 -2.94
C VAL A 55 -8.11 -5.54 -4.38
N VAL A 56 -9.32 -5.12 -4.68
CA VAL A 56 -9.74 -4.72 -6.01
C VAL A 56 -10.15 -3.25 -6.03
N LYS A 57 -10.43 -2.72 -7.21
CA LYS A 57 -10.85 -1.34 -7.38
C LYS A 57 -11.99 -1.01 -6.42
N GLY A 58 -11.88 0.13 -5.77
CA GLY A 58 -12.85 0.59 -4.79
C GLY A 58 -12.64 0.02 -3.40
N GLY A 59 -11.72 -0.93 -3.26
CA GLY A 59 -11.43 -1.51 -1.95
C GLY A 59 -10.66 -0.55 -1.07
N GLU A 60 -10.96 -0.57 0.21
CA GLU A 60 -10.25 0.23 1.20
C GLU A 60 -9.19 -0.59 1.89
N ILE A 61 -8.05 0.03 2.11
CA ILE A 61 -6.99 -0.57 2.92
C ILE A 61 -6.58 0.42 4.00
N THR A 62 -6.02 -0.09 5.08
CA THR A 62 -5.43 0.74 6.12
C THR A 62 -3.92 0.55 6.07
N LEU A 63 -3.21 1.66 5.97
CA LEU A 63 -1.75 1.66 5.98
C LEU A 63 -1.28 2.00 7.37
N ILE A 64 -0.36 1.20 7.90
CA ILE A 64 0.16 1.38 9.25
C ILE A 64 1.67 1.46 9.15
N ALA A 65 2.28 2.46 9.75
CA ALA A 65 3.73 2.59 9.78
C ALA A 65 4.19 2.91 11.19
N ASP A 66 5.32 2.35 11.56
CA ASP A 66 5.91 2.55 12.88
C ASP A 66 7.43 2.69 12.74
N GLY A 67 7.94 3.89 13.01
CA GLY A 67 9.36 4.18 12.92
C GLY A 67 9.62 5.67 12.72
N ASP A 68 10.89 6.00 12.57
CA ASP A 68 11.31 7.41 12.49
C ASP A 68 10.77 8.14 11.27
N ASP A 69 10.60 7.45 10.16
CA ASP A 69 10.08 8.04 8.93
C ASP A 69 8.63 7.64 8.63
N GLU A 70 7.87 7.31 9.67
CA GLU A 70 6.50 6.81 9.49
C GLU A 70 5.60 7.82 8.78
N GLU A 71 5.76 9.11 9.03
CA GLU A 71 4.92 10.12 8.39
C GLU A 71 5.18 10.20 6.90
N GLU A 72 6.45 10.21 6.51
CA GLU A 72 6.81 10.22 5.09
C GLU A 72 6.39 8.94 4.40
N ALA A 73 6.53 7.81 5.10
CA ALA A 73 6.15 6.51 4.55
C ALA A 73 4.65 6.46 4.25
N ILE A 74 3.84 6.86 5.22
CA ILE A 74 2.38 6.85 5.04
C ILE A 74 1.98 7.81 3.91
N ALA A 75 2.53 9.03 3.90
CA ALA A 75 2.19 10.02 2.87
C ALA A 75 2.52 9.49 1.48
N ALA A 76 3.70 8.88 1.32
CA ALA A 76 4.13 8.36 0.03
C ALA A 76 3.25 7.20 -0.43
N LEU A 77 2.89 6.30 0.48
CA LEU A 77 2.09 5.14 0.10
C LEU A 77 0.63 5.50 -0.17
N VAL A 78 0.07 6.42 0.59
CA VAL A 78 -1.28 6.92 0.31
C VAL A 78 -1.32 7.58 -1.07
N HIS A 79 -0.32 8.42 -1.35
CA HIS A 79 -0.23 9.08 -2.65
C HIS A 79 -0.14 8.05 -3.79
N LEU A 80 0.69 7.04 -3.61
CA LEU A 80 0.85 5.99 -4.61
C LEU A 80 -0.46 5.25 -4.88
N VAL A 81 -1.17 4.87 -3.82
CA VAL A 81 -2.43 4.16 -3.93
C VAL A 81 -3.49 5.03 -4.61
N GLU A 82 -3.57 6.29 -4.23
CA GLU A 82 -4.61 7.19 -4.72
C GLU A 82 -4.33 7.76 -6.10
N THR A 83 -3.13 7.54 -6.63
CA THR A 83 -2.76 8.00 -7.97
C THR A 83 -2.49 6.84 -8.94
N ASN A 84 -3.20 5.74 -8.77
CA ASN A 84 -3.11 4.56 -9.65
C ASN A 84 -1.69 3.96 -9.69
N PHE A 85 -0.97 4.01 -8.57
CA PHE A 85 0.39 3.46 -8.46
C PHE A 85 1.34 4.07 -9.49
N GLY A 86 1.14 5.34 -9.80
CA GLY A 86 1.97 6.05 -10.75
C GLY A 86 1.71 5.67 -12.19
N GLU A 87 0.72 4.83 -12.48
CA GLU A 87 0.39 4.46 -13.85
C GLU A 87 -0.40 5.58 -14.49
N SER A 88 -0.06 5.92 -15.72
CA SER A 88 -0.86 6.88 -16.45
C SER A 88 -2.09 6.17 -16.96
N GLU A 89 -3.21 6.87 -16.93
CA GLU A 89 -4.41 6.37 -17.55
C GLU A 89 -4.31 6.50 -19.03
N SER A 90 -4.52 5.48 -19.70
CA SER A 90 -4.47 5.52 -21.16
C SER A 90 -5.59 4.69 -21.74
#